data_5b57df9b3c95b68d24296e8b29463bb0
#
_entry.id   5b57df9b3c95b68d24296e8b29463bb0
#
_cell.length_a   1.000
_cell.length_b   1.000
_cell.length_c   1.000
_cell.angle_alpha   90.00
_cell.angle_beta   90.00
_cell.angle_gamma   90.00
#
_symmetry.space_group_name_H-M   'P 1'
#
loop_
_entity.id
_entity.type
_entity.pdbx_description
1 polymer ?
#
loop_
_entity_poly.entity_id
_entity_poly.type
_entity_poly.pdbx_seq_one_letter_code
_entity_poly.pdbx_strand_id
1 'polypeptide(L)'
;MKNTYYYIVTLAMLILAFPVKAASEAEFGKLTKAYTLHADGSQEMRVQKELTLFTHAAMNRVYGESFIIYNPEFQTLKIHDSYTRQKDGTIVKTPENALLEVLPSAAADAPAYNGLKEMVVVHTGLELGATIYLDYSVVTRPGYLPELDVYEQVEELSPIREYVFSLSVPESKPLHYEWLNGKAAPVVKTAGGMKTVTWTLKNVQPRPYSLDVSLPAGNVQAVVASTYASKADALKVIKQQLESDGKDVSELAQKLTAGAQTTEQKKELLTAYVEGLGNCRLTLSQTGYRLRPASEVIRSAYGTEAEKAALLAALQQAIGIRAEIKAAFPKTEDKDAAGLAAVSGLFVTNKGIADIQNFVSVVDLNAQPIILEKVSHVVSRTDTLRVSDKTGKVLADGYRKFDLPQARGGWASYDGRVTALNTTRPVNLLLRYLPDEAYTYIVKIDAGMKSVVVPTNKKIENAVGIMEVTVKKAEDKIEIFRTLKLKKQLITPTEYPAYYRLMAEWMDTNGNSLLFQTAK
;
A
#
# COMPACT_ATOMS: atom_id res chain seq x y z
N MET A 1 -32.67 45.30 22.53
CA MET A 1 -33.06 44.02 21.86
C MET A 1 -32.22 43.66 20.63
N LYS A 2 -31.71 44.60 19.83
CA LYS A 2 -30.86 44.24 18.65
C LYS A 2 -29.51 43.61 18.99
N ASN A 3 -28.86 44.00 20.08
CA ASN A 3 -27.55 43.45 20.47
C ASN A 3 -27.62 42.04 21.05
N THR A 4 -28.72 41.65 21.65
CA THR A 4 -28.92 40.31 22.23
C THR A 4 -29.06 39.24 21.11
N TYR A 5 -29.67 39.61 20.00
CA TYR A 5 -29.78 38.70 18.84
C TYR A 5 -28.43 38.40 18.18
N TYR A 6 -27.50 39.35 18.11
CA TYR A 6 -26.16 39.12 17.56
C TYR A 6 -25.36 38.15 18.44
N TYR A 7 -25.44 38.23 19.75
CA TYR A 7 -24.73 37.31 20.63
C TYR A 7 -25.30 35.87 20.57
N ILE A 8 -26.62 35.72 20.41
CA ILE A 8 -27.26 34.41 20.29
C ILE A 8 -26.92 33.77 18.92
N VAL A 9 -26.90 34.54 17.82
CA VAL A 9 -26.51 34.04 16.51
C VAL A 9 -25.01 33.70 16.46
N THR A 10 -24.16 34.51 17.09
CA THR A 10 -22.70 34.22 17.17
C THR A 10 -22.42 33.03 18.06
N LEU A 11 -23.14 32.83 19.17
CA LEU A 11 -23.02 31.65 20.03
C LEU A 11 -23.55 30.39 19.33
N ALA A 12 -24.65 30.48 18.57
CA ALA A 12 -25.17 29.37 17.74
C ALA A 12 -24.24 29.01 16.60
N MET A 13 -23.57 29.97 15.95
CA MET A 13 -22.54 29.70 14.93
C MET A 13 -21.24 29.10 15.53
N LEU A 14 -20.87 29.45 16.77
CA LEU A 14 -19.75 28.84 17.46
C LEU A 14 -20.03 27.36 17.85
N ILE A 15 -21.29 27.04 18.17
CA ILE A 15 -21.69 25.65 18.48
C ILE A 15 -21.72 24.79 17.22
N LEU A 16 -21.97 25.35 16.03
CA LEU A 16 -21.93 24.66 14.76
C LEU A 16 -20.51 24.44 14.20
N ALA A 17 -19.49 25.04 14.80
CA ALA A 17 -18.09 24.92 14.37
C ALA A 17 -17.30 23.82 15.09
N PHE A 18 -17.90 23.08 16.02
CA PHE A 18 -17.24 21.86 16.50
C PHE A 18 -17.31 20.82 15.39
N PRO A 19 -16.15 20.29 14.91
CA PRO A 19 -16.19 19.18 13.99
C PRO A 19 -16.92 18.05 14.72
N VAL A 20 -18.09 17.68 14.24
CA VAL A 20 -18.75 16.44 14.65
C VAL A 20 -17.80 15.34 14.25
N LYS A 21 -17.00 14.87 15.21
CA LYS A 21 -16.16 13.70 15.02
C LYS A 21 -17.14 12.58 14.71
N ALA A 22 -17.10 12.06 13.49
CA ALA A 22 -17.95 10.93 13.13
C ALA A 22 -17.77 9.86 14.21
N ALA A 23 -18.87 9.38 14.79
CA ALA A 23 -18.81 8.35 15.80
C ALA A 23 -18.08 7.14 15.20
N SER A 24 -17.08 6.63 15.90
CA SER A 24 -16.36 5.45 15.46
C SER A 24 -17.30 4.26 15.38
N GLU A 25 -17.13 3.39 14.39
CA GLU A 25 -17.94 2.18 14.25
C GLU A 25 -17.69 1.16 15.37
N ALA A 26 -16.48 1.16 15.93
CA ALA A 26 -16.04 0.33 17.04
C ALA A 26 -14.88 1.02 17.79
N GLU A 27 -14.50 0.52 18.97
CA GLU A 27 -13.34 0.98 19.72
C GLU A 27 -12.68 -0.19 20.44
N PHE A 28 -11.37 -0.33 20.28
CA PHE A 28 -10.59 -1.23 21.12
C PHE A 28 -10.45 -0.60 22.53
N GLY A 29 -11.04 -1.20 23.53
CA GLY A 29 -10.80 -0.85 24.93
C GLY A 29 -9.34 -1.15 25.30
N LYS A 30 -8.86 -2.33 24.88
CA LYS A 30 -7.46 -2.73 25.02
C LYS A 30 -7.05 -3.63 23.84
N LEU A 31 -5.83 -3.42 23.34
CA LEU A 31 -5.17 -4.29 22.39
C LEU A 31 -3.74 -4.54 22.86
N THR A 32 -3.41 -5.82 23.13
CA THR A 32 -2.06 -6.24 23.53
C THR A 32 -1.50 -7.18 22.49
N LYS A 33 -0.28 -6.91 22.03
CA LYS A 33 0.49 -7.79 21.15
C LYS A 33 1.87 -8.05 21.78
N ALA A 34 2.23 -9.30 21.94
CA ALA A 34 3.48 -9.72 22.56
C ALA A 34 4.20 -10.72 21.67
N TYR A 35 5.48 -10.48 21.43
CA TYR A 35 6.37 -11.39 20.72
C TYR A 35 7.47 -11.86 21.65
N THR A 36 7.66 -13.15 21.75
CA THR A 36 8.66 -13.76 22.63
C THR A 36 9.53 -14.74 21.85
N LEU A 37 10.85 -14.57 21.94
CA LEU A 37 11.82 -15.58 21.58
C LEU A 37 12.23 -16.31 22.86
N HIS A 38 11.98 -17.59 22.95
CA HIS A 38 12.36 -18.42 24.08
C HIS A 38 13.81 -18.90 23.97
N ALA A 39 14.38 -19.33 25.08
CA ALA A 39 15.78 -19.80 25.15
C ALA A 39 16.02 -21.07 24.31
N ASP A 40 15.00 -21.87 24.06
CA ASP A 40 15.05 -23.06 23.20
C ASP A 40 14.94 -22.73 21.69
N GLY A 41 14.78 -21.46 21.35
CA GLY A 41 14.61 -20.99 19.98
C GLY A 41 13.17 -21.05 19.47
N SER A 42 12.21 -21.49 20.28
CA SER A 42 10.77 -21.34 19.93
C SER A 42 10.34 -19.88 20.02
N GLN A 43 9.32 -19.52 19.27
CA GLN A 43 8.79 -18.16 19.27
C GLN A 43 7.29 -18.17 19.56
N GLU A 44 6.80 -17.19 20.29
CA GLU A 44 5.38 -17.01 20.57
C GLU A 44 4.94 -15.60 20.18
N MET A 45 3.89 -15.52 19.40
CA MET A 45 3.11 -14.29 19.20
C MET A 45 1.80 -14.43 19.96
N ARG A 46 1.52 -13.56 20.92
CA ARG A 46 0.25 -13.54 21.65
C ARG A 46 -0.49 -12.24 21.41
N VAL A 47 -1.77 -12.35 21.14
CA VAL A 47 -2.67 -11.22 20.92
C VAL A 47 -3.85 -11.32 21.86
N GLN A 48 -4.14 -10.20 22.56
CA GLN A 48 -5.34 -10.05 23.39
C GLN A 48 -6.06 -8.78 22.93
N LYS A 49 -7.34 -8.88 22.63
CA LYS A 49 -8.16 -7.73 22.24
C LYS A 49 -9.48 -7.67 23.00
N GLU A 50 -9.85 -6.46 23.39
CA GLU A 50 -11.18 -6.08 23.86
C GLU A 50 -11.72 -5.03 22.89
N LEU A 51 -12.79 -5.34 22.16
CA LEU A 51 -13.33 -4.50 21.09
C LEU A 51 -14.82 -4.30 21.27
N THR A 52 -15.24 -3.07 21.52
CA THR A 52 -16.65 -2.69 21.66
C THR A 52 -17.22 -2.24 20.31
N LEU A 53 -18.39 -2.75 19.94
CA LEU A 53 -19.04 -2.52 18.65
C LEU A 53 -20.18 -1.50 18.79
N PHE A 54 -20.20 -0.47 17.94
CA PHE A 54 -21.19 0.61 18.01
C PHE A 54 -22.15 0.65 16.82
N THR A 55 -21.83 -0.06 15.73
CA THR A 55 -22.64 -0.05 14.50
C THR A 55 -22.87 -1.46 13.96
N HIS A 56 -23.94 -1.63 13.18
CA HIS A 56 -24.17 -2.87 12.44
C HIS A 56 -23.09 -3.16 11.40
N ALA A 57 -22.48 -2.13 10.82
CA ALA A 57 -21.36 -2.30 9.88
C ALA A 57 -20.15 -2.93 10.59
N ALA A 58 -19.83 -2.48 11.82
CA ALA A 58 -18.77 -3.07 12.64
C ALA A 58 -19.03 -4.56 12.90
N MET A 59 -20.27 -4.95 13.23
CA MET A 59 -20.63 -6.36 13.49
C MET A 59 -20.56 -7.25 12.25
N ASN A 60 -21.09 -6.77 11.11
CA ASN A 60 -21.36 -7.63 9.97
C ASN A 60 -20.28 -7.60 8.89
N ARG A 61 -19.40 -6.59 8.87
CA ARG A 61 -18.44 -6.39 7.77
C ARG A 61 -16.98 -6.30 8.21
N VAL A 62 -16.72 -5.85 9.44
CA VAL A 62 -15.36 -5.50 9.88
C VAL A 62 -14.84 -6.41 10.97
N TYR A 63 -15.65 -6.68 12.00
CA TYR A 63 -15.19 -7.33 13.22
C TYR A 63 -16.00 -8.55 13.67
N GLY A 64 -17.00 -8.98 12.87
CA GLY A 64 -17.79 -10.19 13.18
C GLY A 64 -16.96 -11.46 13.20
N GLU A 65 -15.80 -11.41 12.57
CA GLU A 65 -14.85 -12.52 12.49
C GLU A 65 -13.42 -12.05 12.80
N SER A 66 -12.57 -12.98 13.23
CA SER A 66 -11.13 -12.78 13.38
C SER A 66 -10.38 -13.84 12.62
N PHE A 67 -9.37 -13.44 11.88
CA PHE A 67 -8.61 -14.29 10.97
C PHE A 67 -7.17 -14.44 11.49
N ILE A 68 -6.71 -15.70 11.65
CA ILE A 68 -5.39 -16.02 12.19
C ILE A 68 -4.72 -17.04 11.28
N ILE A 69 -3.74 -16.59 10.50
CA ILE A 69 -2.98 -17.47 9.58
C ILE A 69 -1.83 -18.10 10.33
N TYR A 70 -1.64 -19.41 10.15
CA TYR A 70 -0.52 -20.17 10.72
C TYR A 70 -0.21 -21.39 9.85
N ASN A 71 0.99 -21.92 10.04
CA ASN A 71 1.43 -23.14 9.39
C ASN A 71 1.42 -24.31 10.39
N PRO A 72 0.42 -25.22 10.37
CA PRO A 72 0.28 -26.28 11.36
C PRO A 72 1.44 -27.29 11.36
N GLU A 73 2.24 -27.33 10.29
CA GLU A 73 3.46 -28.15 10.26
C GLU A 73 4.53 -27.63 11.23
N PHE A 74 4.59 -26.31 11.44
CA PHE A 74 5.63 -25.66 12.24
C PHE A 74 5.09 -24.80 13.39
N GLN A 75 3.79 -24.54 13.40
CA GLN A 75 3.15 -23.64 14.35
C GLN A 75 1.93 -24.28 14.98
N THR A 76 1.69 -23.92 16.24
CA THR A 76 0.49 -24.32 16.97
C THR A 76 -0.30 -23.08 17.35
N LEU A 77 -1.54 -23.00 16.90
CA LEU A 77 -2.49 -21.98 17.35
C LEU A 77 -3.14 -22.45 18.66
N LYS A 78 -3.19 -21.56 19.65
CA LYS A 78 -3.91 -21.75 20.92
C LYS A 78 -4.89 -20.60 21.11
N ILE A 79 -6.18 -20.87 21.13
CA ILE A 79 -7.20 -19.93 21.59
C ILE A 79 -7.31 -20.10 23.11
N HIS A 80 -6.84 -19.10 23.88
CA HIS A 80 -6.87 -19.13 25.34
C HIS A 80 -8.25 -18.80 25.86
N ASP A 81 -8.89 -17.77 25.28
CA ASP A 81 -10.27 -17.41 25.57
C ASP A 81 -10.91 -16.63 24.41
N SER A 82 -12.19 -16.86 24.16
CA SER A 82 -12.98 -16.14 23.17
C SER A 82 -14.43 -16.04 23.60
N TYR A 83 -14.94 -14.81 23.74
CA TYR A 83 -16.34 -14.56 24.10
C TYR A 83 -16.78 -13.16 23.69
N THR A 84 -18.09 -12.96 23.68
CA THR A 84 -18.72 -11.66 23.60
C THR A 84 -19.37 -11.33 24.93
N ARG A 85 -19.04 -10.17 25.51
CA ARG A 85 -19.76 -9.58 26.63
C ARG A 85 -20.84 -8.68 26.07
N GLN A 86 -22.10 -9.04 26.25
CA GLN A 86 -23.25 -8.27 25.82
C GLN A 86 -23.40 -6.98 26.66
N LYS A 87 -24.24 -6.06 26.23
CA LYS A 87 -24.43 -4.76 26.87
C LYS A 87 -24.93 -4.87 28.32
N ASP A 88 -25.72 -5.90 28.61
CA ASP A 88 -26.23 -6.21 29.97
C ASP A 88 -25.21 -6.94 30.85
N GLY A 89 -24.02 -7.25 30.32
CA GLY A 89 -22.94 -7.98 31.00
C GLY A 89 -22.96 -9.50 30.78
N THR A 90 -23.96 -10.04 30.08
CA THR A 90 -24.04 -11.48 29.75
C THR A 90 -22.81 -11.90 28.92
N ILE A 91 -22.20 -13.02 29.30
CA ILE A 91 -21.06 -13.60 28.58
C ILE A 91 -21.54 -14.71 27.65
N VAL A 92 -21.33 -14.54 26.37
CA VAL A 92 -21.56 -15.54 25.33
C VAL A 92 -20.22 -16.09 24.87
N LYS A 93 -19.86 -17.29 25.28
CA LYS A 93 -18.63 -17.97 24.86
C LYS A 93 -18.72 -18.32 23.36
N THR A 94 -17.59 -18.20 22.65
CA THR A 94 -17.48 -18.66 21.27
C THR A 94 -17.55 -20.20 21.27
N PRO A 95 -18.57 -20.81 20.63
CA PRO A 95 -18.68 -22.25 20.60
C PRO A 95 -17.66 -22.89 19.63
N GLU A 96 -17.33 -24.17 19.82
CA GLU A 96 -16.35 -24.89 18.98
C GLU A 96 -16.66 -24.84 17.49
N ASN A 97 -17.94 -24.93 17.12
CA ASN A 97 -18.37 -24.86 15.71
C ASN A 97 -18.29 -23.47 15.10
N ALA A 98 -17.90 -22.45 15.86
CA ALA A 98 -17.59 -21.09 15.38
C ALA A 98 -16.06 -20.88 15.20
N LEU A 99 -15.25 -21.94 15.36
CA LEU A 99 -13.83 -21.96 15.09
C LEU A 99 -13.61 -22.79 13.82
N LEU A 100 -13.37 -22.11 12.69
CA LEU A 100 -13.31 -22.75 11.38
C LEU A 100 -11.91 -22.62 10.80
N GLU A 101 -11.31 -23.75 10.42
CA GLU A 101 -10.05 -23.74 9.67
C GLU A 101 -10.32 -23.77 8.17
N VAL A 102 -9.80 -22.77 7.46
CA VAL A 102 -9.92 -22.66 6.02
C VAL A 102 -8.54 -22.43 5.38
N LEU A 103 -8.47 -22.48 4.07
CA LEU A 103 -7.29 -22.04 3.33
C LEU A 103 -7.25 -20.50 3.31
N PRO A 104 -6.11 -19.86 3.61
CA PRO A 104 -5.99 -18.41 3.50
C PRO A 104 -6.32 -17.91 2.09
N SER A 105 -7.11 -16.86 1.98
CA SER A 105 -7.48 -16.29 0.66
C SER A 105 -6.28 -15.85 -0.17
N ALA A 106 -5.16 -15.51 0.49
CA ALA A 106 -3.89 -15.19 -0.16
C ALA A 106 -3.25 -16.39 -0.86
N ALA A 107 -3.60 -17.62 -0.48
CA ALA A 107 -3.11 -18.88 -1.03
C ALA A 107 -4.15 -19.61 -1.91
N ALA A 108 -5.32 -19.03 -2.19
CA ALA A 108 -6.44 -19.71 -2.85
C ALA A 108 -6.06 -20.36 -4.20
N ASP A 109 -5.22 -19.68 -4.99
CA ASP A 109 -4.77 -20.16 -6.30
C ASP A 109 -3.31 -20.63 -6.28
N ALA A 110 -2.81 -21.06 -5.11
CA ALA A 110 -1.41 -21.40 -4.91
C ALA A 110 -1.24 -22.75 -4.19
N PRO A 111 -1.45 -23.90 -4.88
CA PRO A 111 -1.48 -25.24 -4.28
C PRO A 111 -0.24 -25.62 -3.45
N ALA A 112 0.94 -25.08 -3.75
CA ALA A 112 2.15 -25.31 -2.95
C ALA A 112 2.03 -24.81 -1.49
N TYR A 113 1.06 -23.96 -1.21
CA TYR A 113 0.80 -23.37 0.09
C TYR A 113 -0.48 -23.88 0.76
N ASN A 114 -1.08 -24.96 0.23
CA ASN A 114 -2.28 -25.59 0.81
C ASN A 114 -2.08 -26.13 2.24
N GLY A 115 -0.82 -26.25 2.69
CA GLY A 115 -0.49 -26.59 4.07
C GLY A 115 -0.77 -25.47 5.08
N LEU A 116 -0.92 -24.20 4.61
CA LEU A 116 -1.30 -23.10 5.49
C LEU A 116 -2.77 -23.20 5.89
N LYS A 117 -3.07 -22.74 7.10
CA LYS A 117 -4.41 -22.63 7.64
C LYS A 117 -4.69 -21.19 8.06
N GLU A 118 -5.95 -20.81 7.90
CA GLU A 118 -6.50 -19.60 8.48
C GLU A 118 -7.63 -20.01 9.44
N MET A 119 -7.41 -19.76 10.73
CA MET A 119 -8.48 -19.91 11.73
C MET A 119 -9.40 -18.72 11.63
N VAL A 120 -10.66 -18.96 11.32
CA VAL A 120 -11.74 -17.99 11.38
C VAL A 120 -12.46 -18.16 12.71
N VAL A 121 -12.31 -17.18 13.60
CA VAL A 121 -13.05 -17.13 14.86
C VAL A 121 -14.31 -16.30 14.62
N VAL A 122 -15.46 -16.96 14.48
CA VAL A 122 -16.75 -16.29 14.29
C VAL A 122 -17.28 -15.86 15.65
N HIS A 123 -17.38 -14.55 15.87
CA HIS A 123 -17.87 -14.01 17.14
C HIS A 123 -19.39 -14.12 17.22
N THR A 124 -19.89 -14.75 18.27
CA THR A 124 -21.33 -15.01 18.49
C THR A 124 -21.90 -14.10 19.59
N GLY A 125 -23.22 -13.90 19.59
CA GLY A 125 -23.88 -13.05 20.60
C GLY A 125 -23.64 -11.56 20.39
N LEU A 126 -23.31 -11.13 19.17
CA LEU A 126 -23.04 -9.73 18.85
C LEU A 126 -24.33 -8.89 18.91
N GLU A 127 -24.21 -7.72 19.53
CA GLU A 127 -25.21 -6.66 19.55
C GLU A 127 -24.55 -5.28 19.63
N LEU A 128 -25.31 -4.22 19.46
CA LEU A 128 -24.80 -2.85 19.60
C LEU A 128 -24.40 -2.58 21.05
N GLY A 129 -23.14 -2.22 21.25
CA GLY A 129 -22.53 -2.00 22.58
C GLY A 129 -21.89 -3.24 23.18
N ALA A 130 -21.97 -4.41 22.53
CA ALA A 130 -21.27 -5.60 22.96
C ALA A 130 -19.75 -5.45 22.78
N THR A 131 -19.00 -6.15 23.62
CA THR A 131 -17.54 -6.18 23.61
C THR A 131 -17.06 -7.59 23.29
N ILE A 132 -16.34 -7.74 22.17
CA ILE A 132 -15.61 -8.95 21.79
C ILE A 132 -14.34 -9.04 22.64
N TYR A 133 -14.10 -10.18 23.25
CA TYR A 133 -12.82 -10.57 23.84
C TYR A 133 -12.24 -11.73 23.08
N LEU A 134 -10.95 -11.63 22.70
CA LEU A 134 -10.20 -12.72 22.08
C LEU A 134 -8.77 -12.70 22.60
N ASP A 135 -8.31 -13.84 23.09
CA ASP A 135 -6.94 -14.10 23.55
C ASP A 135 -6.42 -15.35 22.86
N TYR A 136 -5.34 -15.21 22.08
CA TYR A 136 -4.73 -16.34 21.39
C TYR A 136 -3.22 -16.20 21.29
N SER A 137 -2.54 -17.35 21.10
CA SER A 137 -1.12 -17.42 20.77
C SER A 137 -0.89 -18.27 19.54
N VAL A 138 0.07 -17.85 18.72
CA VAL A 138 0.71 -18.70 17.70
C VAL A 138 2.11 -19.03 18.18
N VAL A 139 2.34 -20.30 18.50
CA VAL A 139 3.62 -20.81 18.99
C VAL A 139 4.35 -21.48 17.84
N THR A 140 5.52 -20.97 17.49
CA THR A 140 6.39 -21.45 16.41
C THR A 140 7.47 -22.35 16.98
N ARG A 141 7.65 -23.55 16.40
CA ARG A 141 8.70 -24.49 16.80
C ARG A 141 10.10 -23.95 16.48
N PRO A 142 11.13 -24.32 17.27
CA PRO A 142 12.52 -23.97 16.98
C PRO A 142 12.91 -24.34 15.54
N GLY A 143 13.67 -23.47 14.88
CA GLY A 143 14.26 -23.74 13.56
C GLY A 143 13.34 -23.47 12.36
N TYR A 144 12.05 -23.14 12.55
CA TYR A 144 11.20 -22.70 11.45
C TYR A 144 11.48 -21.26 11.06
N LEU A 145 11.41 -20.35 12.02
CA LEU A 145 11.87 -18.97 11.85
C LEU A 145 13.29 -18.85 12.38
N PRO A 146 14.25 -18.33 11.60
CA PRO A 146 15.65 -18.30 12.00
C PRO A 146 15.93 -17.43 13.23
N GLU A 147 15.26 -16.28 13.31
CA GLU A 147 15.37 -15.29 14.38
C GLU A 147 14.02 -14.62 14.62
N LEU A 148 13.85 -13.96 15.78
CA LEU A 148 12.67 -13.11 15.99
C LEU A 148 12.81 -11.86 15.13
N ASP A 149 11.81 -11.66 14.29
CA ASP A 149 11.79 -10.57 13.32
C ASP A 149 10.37 -10.03 13.17
N VAL A 150 10.19 -8.74 13.43
CA VAL A 150 8.88 -8.14 13.61
C VAL A 150 8.76 -6.86 12.80
N TYR A 151 7.66 -6.74 12.07
CA TYR A 151 7.12 -5.50 11.54
C TYR A 151 5.65 -5.40 11.96
N GLU A 152 5.36 -4.57 12.94
CA GLU A 152 4.02 -4.47 13.53
C GLU A 152 3.45 -3.06 13.36
N GLN A 153 2.34 -2.95 12.64
CA GLN A 153 1.59 -1.70 12.53
C GLN A 153 0.75 -1.47 13.80
N VAL A 154 0.74 -0.24 14.26
CA VAL A 154 0.11 0.14 15.54
C VAL A 154 -1.35 0.52 15.36
N GLU A 155 -1.66 1.32 14.32
CA GLU A 155 -3.02 1.79 14.08
C GLU A 155 -3.90 0.70 13.48
N GLU A 156 -5.08 0.52 14.05
CA GLU A 156 -6.15 -0.32 13.54
C GLU A 156 -7.21 0.51 12.79
N LEU A 157 -8.21 -0.13 12.21
CA LEU A 157 -9.33 0.57 11.55
C LEU A 157 -10.21 1.36 12.51
N SER A 158 -10.18 1.00 13.79
CA SER A 158 -10.91 1.69 14.88
C SER A 158 -9.93 2.23 15.92
N PRO A 159 -10.29 3.27 16.69
CA PRO A 159 -9.42 3.82 17.72
C PRO A 159 -9.12 2.79 18.81
N ILE A 160 -7.93 2.92 19.43
CA ILE A 160 -7.50 2.04 20.52
C ILE A 160 -7.30 2.90 21.77
N ARG A 161 -8.03 2.59 22.84
CA ARG A 161 -7.92 3.31 24.11
C ARG A 161 -6.62 3.01 24.82
N GLU A 162 -6.22 1.74 24.85
CA GLU A 162 -4.94 1.28 25.38
C GLU A 162 -4.31 0.26 24.44
N TYR A 163 -3.15 0.59 23.88
CA TYR A 163 -2.31 -0.32 23.09
C TYR A 163 -1.06 -0.69 23.88
N VAL A 164 -0.80 -1.99 24.04
CA VAL A 164 0.42 -2.51 24.66
C VAL A 164 1.13 -3.41 23.68
N PHE A 165 2.37 -3.07 23.36
CA PHE A 165 3.23 -3.88 22.52
C PHE A 165 4.49 -4.29 23.28
N SER A 166 4.88 -5.55 23.23
CA SER A 166 6.07 -6.03 23.92
C SER A 166 6.89 -7.01 23.09
N LEU A 167 8.21 -6.92 23.28
CA LEU A 167 9.20 -7.84 22.73
C LEU A 167 9.98 -8.45 23.90
N SER A 168 10.07 -9.78 23.98
CA SER A 168 10.83 -10.48 25.00
C SER A 168 11.82 -11.44 24.36
N VAL A 169 13.11 -11.31 24.70
CA VAL A 169 14.17 -12.14 24.15
C VAL A 169 15.15 -12.55 25.27
N PRO A 170 15.87 -13.67 25.15
CA PRO A 170 16.98 -13.97 26.04
C PRO A 170 17.98 -12.82 26.09
N GLU A 171 18.48 -12.48 27.28
CA GLU A 171 19.40 -11.35 27.48
C GLU A 171 20.67 -11.46 26.63
N SER A 172 21.09 -12.68 26.30
CA SER A 172 22.25 -12.98 25.45
C SER A 172 22.03 -12.71 23.96
N LYS A 173 20.78 -12.53 23.53
CA LYS A 173 20.45 -12.25 22.12
C LYS A 173 20.52 -10.75 21.83
N PRO A 174 21.07 -10.33 20.69
CA PRO A 174 20.91 -8.96 20.23
C PRO A 174 19.42 -8.67 20.02
N LEU A 175 19.01 -7.43 20.25
CA LEU A 175 17.67 -6.97 19.93
C LEU A 175 17.79 -5.53 19.44
N HIS A 176 17.69 -5.36 18.13
CA HIS A 176 17.57 -4.10 17.44
C HIS A 176 16.08 -3.75 17.31
N TYR A 177 15.68 -2.52 17.55
CA TYR A 177 14.29 -2.11 17.41
C TYR A 177 14.17 -0.61 17.20
N GLU A 178 13.12 -0.20 16.48
CA GLU A 178 12.79 1.20 16.26
C GLU A 178 11.29 1.42 16.12
N TRP A 179 10.83 2.59 16.58
CA TRP A 179 9.46 3.04 16.40
C TRP A 179 9.39 3.99 15.21
N LEU A 180 8.68 3.60 14.18
CA LEU A 180 8.57 4.33 12.91
C LEU A 180 7.37 5.27 12.91
N ASN A 181 7.51 6.41 12.24
CA ASN A 181 6.45 7.39 11.95
C ASN A 181 5.70 7.92 13.19
N GLY A 182 6.36 7.91 14.33
CA GLY A 182 5.80 8.39 15.60
C GLY A 182 6.88 8.58 16.64
N LYS A 183 6.45 8.90 17.85
CA LYS A 183 7.34 9.02 19.01
C LYS A 183 6.75 8.21 20.16
N ALA A 184 7.34 7.09 20.47
CA ALA A 184 7.02 6.30 21.64
C ALA A 184 8.30 5.75 22.26
N ALA A 185 8.48 6.02 23.54
CA ALA A 185 9.62 5.51 24.30
C ALA A 185 9.21 4.20 24.99
N PRO A 186 9.99 3.11 24.87
CA PRO A 186 9.73 1.87 25.57
C PRO A 186 10.19 1.92 27.02
N VAL A 187 9.59 1.04 27.83
CA VAL A 187 10.15 0.62 29.12
C VAL A 187 10.92 -0.67 28.89
N VAL A 188 12.18 -0.69 29.28
CA VAL A 188 13.05 -1.88 29.18
C VAL A 188 13.23 -2.48 30.57
N LYS A 189 13.00 -3.79 30.68
CA LYS A 189 13.21 -4.55 31.93
C LYS A 189 14.00 -5.83 31.63
N THR A 190 14.93 -6.16 32.49
CA THR A 190 15.62 -7.45 32.46
C THR A 190 15.30 -8.21 33.73
N ALA A 191 14.77 -9.43 33.59
CA ALA A 191 14.44 -10.29 34.69
C ALA A 191 14.45 -11.77 34.24
N GLY A 192 14.94 -12.67 35.06
CA GLY A 192 14.93 -14.09 34.77
C GLY A 192 15.70 -14.48 33.50
N GLY A 193 16.76 -13.74 33.14
CA GLY A 193 17.55 -13.98 31.93
C GLY A 193 16.86 -13.51 30.63
N MET A 194 15.73 -12.81 30.75
CA MET A 194 14.99 -12.24 29.62
C MET A 194 15.03 -10.72 29.63
N LYS A 195 15.28 -10.11 28.49
CA LYS A 195 15.13 -8.68 28.22
C LYS A 195 13.77 -8.45 27.59
N THR A 196 12.94 -7.63 28.23
CA THR A 196 11.61 -7.25 27.72
C THR A 196 11.56 -5.74 27.44
N VAL A 197 11.13 -5.40 26.25
CA VAL A 197 10.92 -4.02 25.77
C VAL A 197 9.43 -3.82 25.58
N THR A 198 8.83 -2.84 26.25
CA THR A 198 7.37 -2.63 26.25
C THR A 198 7.03 -1.19 25.91
N TRP A 199 6.15 -0.99 24.95
CA TRP A 199 5.50 0.29 24.65
C TRP A 199 4.05 0.25 25.12
N THR A 200 3.61 1.34 25.73
CA THR A 200 2.21 1.53 26.11
C THR A 200 1.74 2.86 25.58
N LEU A 201 0.73 2.83 24.72
CA LEU A 201 0.12 4.02 24.15
C LEU A 201 -1.33 4.15 24.63
N LYS A 202 -1.78 5.38 24.74
CA LYS A 202 -3.17 5.70 25.06
C LYS A 202 -3.81 6.48 23.92
N ASN A 203 -5.09 6.22 23.65
CA ASN A 203 -5.90 6.95 22.68
C ASN A 203 -5.28 6.99 21.27
N VAL A 204 -4.82 5.82 20.79
CA VAL A 204 -4.30 5.69 19.42
C VAL A 204 -5.45 5.96 18.46
N GLN A 205 -5.20 6.87 17.52
CA GLN A 205 -6.20 7.22 16.52
C GLN A 205 -6.33 6.10 15.47
N PRO A 206 -7.51 5.92 14.88
CA PRO A 206 -7.68 4.90 13.85
C PRO A 206 -6.81 5.21 12.64
N ARG A 207 -6.35 4.17 11.99
CA ARG A 207 -5.72 4.28 10.68
C ARG A 207 -6.73 4.89 9.71
N PRO A 208 -6.40 6.00 9.07
CA PRO A 208 -7.31 6.60 8.11
C PRO A 208 -7.56 5.63 6.94
N TYR A 209 -8.83 5.42 6.62
CA TYR A 209 -9.19 4.72 5.41
C TYR A 209 -8.82 5.60 4.21
N SER A 210 -7.84 5.18 3.44
CA SER A 210 -7.49 5.81 2.17
C SER A 210 -7.20 4.72 1.16
N LEU A 211 -7.89 4.76 0.03
CA LEU A 211 -7.68 3.83 -1.09
C LEU A 211 -6.27 3.94 -1.70
N ASP A 212 -5.59 5.07 -1.47
CA ASP A 212 -4.28 5.38 -2.03
C ASP A 212 -3.15 5.38 -0.99
N VAL A 213 -3.21 4.55 0.04
CA VAL A 213 -2.04 4.33 0.91
C VAL A 213 -1.04 3.47 0.15
N SER A 214 -0.37 4.08 -0.80
CA SER A 214 0.81 3.47 -1.41
C SER A 214 1.94 3.52 -0.38
N LEU A 215 2.37 2.36 0.06
CA LEU A 215 3.44 2.03 0.99
C LEU A 215 3.15 2.35 2.48
N PRO A 216 3.04 1.30 3.30
CA PRO A 216 2.95 1.41 4.76
C PRO A 216 4.10 2.21 5.39
N ALA A 217 5.29 2.15 4.80
CA ALA A 217 6.53 2.69 5.35
C ALA A 217 6.54 4.19 5.66
N GLY A 218 5.62 4.99 5.08
CA GLY A 218 5.64 6.45 5.28
C GLY A 218 4.45 7.03 6.05
N ASN A 219 3.41 6.24 6.38
CA ASN A 219 2.12 6.81 6.77
C ASN A 219 1.50 6.25 8.05
N VAL A 220 1.93 5.10 8.53
CA VAL A 220 1.41 4.49 9.76
C VAL A 220 2.53 4.30 10.77
N GLN A 221 2.21 4.43 12.04
CA GLN A 221 3.14 4.09 13.09
C GLN A 221 3.37 2.59 13.10
N ALA A 222 4.62 2.18 13.18
CA ALA A 222 4.98 0.76 13.24
C ALA A 222 6.17 0.54 14.16
N VAL A 223 6.29 -0.68 14.67
CA VAL A 223 7.51 -1.16 15.33
C VAL A 223 8.21 -2.10 14.37
N VAL A 224 9.49 -1.87 14.16
CA VAL A 224 10.41 -2.86 13.59
C VAL A 224 11.30 -3.38 14.67
N ALA A 225 11.55 -4.69 14.65
CA ALA A 225 12.51 -5.30 15.58
C ALA A 225 13.12 -6.57 14.99
N SER A 226 14.38 -6.82 15.32
CA SER A 226 15.10 -7.97 14.81
C SER A 226 16.12 -8.47 15.83
N THR A 227 16.26 -9.79 15.97
CA THR A 227 17.33 -10.43 16.71
C THR A 227 18.47 -10.92 15.83
N TYR A 228 18.42 -10.68 14.53
CA TYR A 228 19.59 -10.85 13.67
C TYR A 228 20.74 -9.96 14.16
N ALA A 229 21.97 -10.46 14.10
CA ALA A 229 23.14 -9.67 14.47
C ALA A 229 23.34 -8.45 13.53
N SER A 230 22.86 -8.57 12.30
CA SER A 230 22.90 -7.49 11.31
C SER A 230 21.86 -7.72 10.22
N LYS A 231 21.54 -6.64 9.47
CA LYS A 231 20.69 -6.73 8.25
C LYS A 231 21.29 -7.68 7.21
N ALA A 232 22.62 -7.77 7.11
CA ALA A 232 23.30 -8.69 6.21
C ALA A 232 23.01 -10.16 6.58
N ASP A 233 22.99 -10.48 7.89
CA ASP A 233 22.66 -11.83 8.36
C ASP A 233 21.18 -12.17 8.07
N ALA A 234 20.28 -11.22 8.22
CA ALA A 234 18.89 -11.39 7.82
C ALA A 234 18.78 -11.70 6.32
N LEU A 235 19.38 -10.89 5.46
CA LEU A 235 19.34 -11.07 4.01
C LEU A 235 20.04 -12.35 3.53
N LYS A 236 21.00 -12.86 4.28
CA LYS A 236 21.68 -14.15 4.00
C LYS A 236 20.69 -15.30 3.94
N VAL A 237 19.60 -15.28 4.73
CA VAL A 237 18.54 -16.31 4.70
C VAL A 237 17.91 -16.38 3.30
N ILE A 238 17.66 -15.24 2.67
CA ILE A 238 17.12 -15.20 1.29
C ILE A 238 18.21 -15.57 0.30
N LYS A 239 19.41 -14.98 0.45
CA LYS A 239 20.53 -15.20 -0.48
C LYS A 239 20.89 -16.68 -0.65
N GLN A 240 20.87 -17.46 0.43
CA GLN A 240 21.19 -18.89 0.42
C GLN A 240 20.17 -19.73 -0.38
N GLN A 241 18.98 -19.22 -0.63
CA GLN A 241 17.92 -19.90 -1.38
C GLN A 241 17.91 -19.57 -2.87
N LEU A 242 18.82 -18.72 -3.35
CA LEU A 242 18.85 -18.25 -4.73
C LEU A 242 19.84 -19.04 -5.62
N GLU A 243 20.32 -20.18 -5.16
CA GLU A 243 21.20 -21.03 -5.95
C GLU A 243 20.49 -21.50 -7.22
N SER A 244 21.14 -21.32 -8.38
CA SER A 244 20.54 -21.51 -9.68
C SER A 244 20.21 -22.97 -9.94
N ASP A 245 18.95 -23.27 -10.09
CA ASP A 245 18.48 -24.57 -10.51
C ASP A 245 18.48 -24.69 -12.04
N GLY A 246 19.62 -24.97 -12.54
CA GLY A 246 19.80 -25.91 -13.59
C GLY A 246 19.13 -25.63 -14.93
N LYS A 247 18.80 -26.77 -15.53
CA LYS A 247 18.49 -26.91 -16.95
C LYS A 247 17.20 -26.21 -17.38
N ASP A 248 16.13 -26.36 -16.60
CA ASP A 248 14.79 -25.83 -16.96
C ASP A 248 14.78 -24.30 -17.06
N VAL A 249 15.49 -23.62 -16.16
CA VAL A 249 15.60 -22.15 -16.16
C VAL A 249 16.37 -21.68 -17.39
N SER A 250 17.48 -22.35 -17.73
CA SER A 250 18.33 -22.01 -18.86
C SER A 250 17.63 -22.24 -20.21
N GLU A 251 16.95 -23.37 -20.37
CA GLU A 251 16.18 -23.70 -21.59
C GLU A 251 15.04 -22.70 -21.78
N LEU A 252 14.31 -22.36 -20.72
CA LEU A 252 13.24 -21.37 -20.79
C LEU A 252 13.76 -19.97 -21.15
N ALA A 253 14.84 -19.54 -20.50
CA ALA A 253 15.43 -18.22 -20.76
C ALA A 253 15.89 -18.09 -22.23
N GLN A 254 16.56 -19.11 -22.76
CA GLN A 254 16.98 -19.15 -24.15
C GLN A 254 15.78 -19.13 -25.10
N LYS A 255 14.75 -19.94 -24.84
CA LYS A 255 13.54 -20.00 -25.65
C LYS A 255 12.82 -18.65 -25.71
N LEU A 256 12.63 -18.00 -24.55
CA LEU A 256 11.93 -16.72 -24.46
C LEU A 256 12.68 -15.59 -25.18
N THR A 257 14.01 -15.67 -25.24
CA THR A 257 14.86 -14.60 -25.77
C THR A 257 15.43 -14.88 -27.17
N ALA A 258 15.07 -16.00 -27.80
CA ALA A 258 15.62 -16.45 -29.08
C ALA A 258 15.51 -15.42 -30.22
N GLY A 259 14.44 -14.59 -30.23
CA GLY A 259 14.24 -13.54 -31.24
C GLY A 259 14.79 -12.16 -30.89
N ALA A 260 15.32 -11.99 -29.68
CA ALA A 260 15.75 -10.68 -29.19
C ALA A 260 17.18 -10.34 -29.65
N GLN A 261 17.36 -9.13 -30.19
CA GLN A 261 18.64 -8.65 -30.70
C GLN A 261 19.47 -7.88 -29.67
N THR A 262 18.82 -7.27 -28.67
CA THR A 262 19.48 -6.45 -27.65
C THR A 262 19.28 -7.01 -26.26
N THR A 263 20.15 -6.63 -25.33
CA THR A 263 20.03 -6.99 -23.90
C THR A 263 18.73 -6.45 -23.30
N GLU A 264 18.34 -5.25 -23.67
CA GLU A 264 17.09 -4.61 -23.19
C GLU A 264 15.87 -5.38 -23.65
N GLN A 265 15.81 -5.78 -24.95
CA GLN A 265 14.72 -6.64 -25.44
C GLN A 265 14.65 -7.98 -24.70
N LYS A 266 15.81 -8.59 -24.40
CA LYS A 266 15.86 -9.83 -23.62
C LYS A 266 15.29 -9.62 -22.22
N LYS A 267 15.70 -8.56 -21.53
CA LYS A 267 15.18 -8.20 -20.19
C LYS A 267 13.66 -7.96 -20.21
N GLU A 268 13.16 -7.24 -21.21
CA GLU A 268 11.72 -6.97 -21.37
C GLU A 268 10.91 -8.26 -21.53
N LEU A 269 11.36 -9.19 -22.41
CA LEU A 269 10.69 -10.46 -22.63
C LEU A 269 10.67 -11.34 -21.37
N LEU A 270 11.79 -11.42 -20.64
CA LEU A 270 11.86 -12.17 -19.39
C LEU A 270 10.98 -11.53 -18.30
N THR A 271 10.99 -10.21 -18.21
CA THR A 271 10.14 -9.47 -17.26
C THR A 271 8.65 -9.69 -17.58
N ALA A 272 8.26 -9.56 -18.85
CA ALA A 272 6.88 -9.79 -19.29
C ALA A 272 6.41 -11.22 -18.98
N TYR A 273 7.27 -12.22 -19.18
CA TYR A 273 6.96 -13.60 -18.81
C TYR A 273 6.67 -13.74 -17.32
N VAL A 274 7.57 -13.22 -16.46
CA VAL A 274 7.43 -13.33 -15.01
C VAL A 274 6.23 -12.53 -14.48
N GLU A 275 5.97 -11.33 -15.03
CA GLU A 275 4.78 -10.54 -14.71
C GLU A 275 3.49 -11.25 -15.09
N GLY A 276 3.51 -12.04 -16.17
CA GLY A 276 2.37 -12.84 -16.66
C GLY A 276 2.04 -14.08 -15.82
N LEU A 277 2.92 -14.51 -14.90
CA LEU A 277 2.64 -15.62 -14.00
C LEU A 277 1.56 -15.28 -12.97
N GLY A 278 0.82 -16.27 -12.49
CA GLY A 278 -0.13 -16.14 -11.40
C GLY A 278 0.48 -15.50 -10.15
N ASN A 279 -0.30 -14.76 -9.38
CA ASN A 279 0.15 -14.09 -8.17
C ASN A 279 -0.32 -14.84 -6.92
N CYS A 280 0.61 -15.31 -6.11
CA CYS A 280 0.36 -15.68 -4.73
C CYS A 280 0.59 -14.46 -3.83
N ARG A 281 -0.42 -14.05 -3.06
CA ARG A 281 -0.39 -12.84 -2.24
C ARG A 281 0.19 -13.04 -0.83
N LEU A 282 0.74 -14.21 -0.56
CA LEU A 282 1.42 -14.47 0.71
C LEU A 282 2.66 -13.59 0.84
N THR A 283 2.84 -13.03 2.02
CA THR A 283 4.03 -12.26 2.38
C THR A 283 5.20 -13.20 2.69
N LEU A 284 6.41 -12.65 2.66
CA LEU A 284 7.63 -13.39 2.97
C LEU A 284 7.61 -14.01 4.39
N SER A 285 7.03 -13.32 5.37
CA SER A 285 6.88 -13.84 6.73
C SER A 285 5.87 -14.99 6.82
N GLN A 286 4.76 -14.94 6.05
CA GLN A 286 3.77 -16.02 6.02
C GLN A 286 4.31 -17.30 5.39
N THR A 287 5.31 -17.20 4.50
CA THR A 287 6.01 -18.36 3.95
C THR A 287 7.18 -18.84 4.83
N GLY A 288 7.37 -18.24 6.01
CA GLY A 288 8.51 -18.54 6.89
C GLY A 288 9.86 -18.15 6.28
N TYR A 289 9.87 -17.09 5.47
CA TYR A 289 11.05 -16.63 4.71
C TYR A 289 11.59 -17.64 3.71
N ARG A 290 10.76 -18.60 3.29
CA ARG A 290 11.13 -19.64 2.33
C ARG A 290 10.69 -19.26 0.92
N LEU A 291 11.55 -19.54 -0.05
CA LEU A 291 11.30 -19.39 -1.47
C LEU A 291 11.30 -20.76 -2.12
N ARG A 292 10.35 -21.03 -2.98
CA ARG A 292 10.40 -22.23 -3.82
C ARG A 292 11.48 -22.08 -4.90
N PRO A 293 12.11 -23.18 -5.32
CA PRO A 293 13.05 -23.17 -6.44
C PRO A 293 12.45 -22.56 -7.71
N ALA A 294 13.26 -21.87 -8.50
CA ALA A 294 12.83 -21.24 -9.75
C ALA A 294 12.15 -22.24 -10.70
N SER A 295 12.64 -23.49 -10.77
CA SER A 295 12.05 -24.57 -11.57
C SER A 295 10.62 -24.94 -11.14
N GLU A 296 10.31 -24.86 -9.84
CA GLU A 296 8.96 -25.09 -9.34
C GLU A 296 8.01 -23.93 -9.68
N VAL A 297 8.50 -22.70 -9.59
CA VAL A 297 7.74 -21.52 -9.97
C VAL A 297 7.38 -21.57 -11.46
N ILE A 298 8.34 -21.96 -12.31
CA ILE A 298 8.10 -22.19 -13.76
C ILE A 298 7.00 -23.24 -13.96
N ARG A 299 7.16 -24.41 -13.34
CA ARG A 299 6.26 -25.55 -13.54
C ARG A 299 4.84 -25.26 -13.04
N SER A 300 4.71 -24.53 -11.94
CA SER A 300 3.42 -24.19 -11.35
C SER A 300 2.75 -22.97 -11.97
N ALA A 301 3.50 -22.18 -12.75
CA ALA A 301 3.06 -20.95 -13.41
C ALA A 301 2.50 -19.86 -12.45
N TYR A 302 2.89 -19.88 -11.19
CA TYR A 302 2.59 -18.83 -10.21
C TYR A 302 3.71 -18.69 -9.17
N GLY A 303 3.77 -17.55 -8.49
CA GLY A 303 4.72 -17.33 -7.41
C GLY A 303 4.32 -16.17 -6.50
N THR A 304 4.93 -16.12 -5.31
CA THR A 304 4.92 -14.93 -4.48
C THR A 304 5.76 -13.83 -5.16
N GLU A 305 5.63 -12.59 -4.71
CA GLU A 305 6.43 -11.49 -5.24
C GLU A 305 7.95 -11.78 -5.10
N ALA A 306 8.36 -12.33 -3.97
CA ALA A 306 9.75 -12.71 -3.70
C ALA A 306 10.23 -13.83 -4.64
N GLU A 307 9.42 -14.86 -4.86
CA GLU A 307 9.74 -15.96 -5.79
C GLU A 307 9.82 -15.49 -7.25
N LYS A 308 8.95 -14.58 -7.65
CA LYS A 308 9.01 -13.98 -9.00
C LYS A 308 10.27 -13.15 -9.18
N ALA A 309 10.70 -12.40 -8.16
CA ALA A 309 11.97 -11.67 -8.23
C ALA A 309 13.17 -12.63 -8.34
N ALA A 310 13.16 -13.74 -7.57
CA ALA A 310 14.18 -14.78 -7.64
C ALA A 310 14.22 -15.45 -9.02
N LEU A 311 13.06 -15.82 -9.56
CA LEU A 311 12.95 -16.40 -10.91
C LEU A 311 13.47 -15.43 -12.00
N LEU A 312 13.10 -14.15 -11.93
CA LEU A 312 13.57 -13.16 -12.91
C LEU A 312 15.09 -13.02 -12.88
N ALA A 313 15.69 -12.99 -11.68
CA ALA A 313 17.14 -12.96 -11.53
C ALA A 313 17.79 -14.22 -12.15
N ALA A 314 17.26 -15.41 -11.85
CA ALA A 314 17.75 -16.67 -12.37
C ALA A 314 17.67 -16.75 -13.90
N LEU A 315 16.54 -16.34 -14.52
CA LEU A 315 16.36 -16.31 -15.98
C LEU A 315 17.36 -15.35 -16.65
N GLN A 316 17.59 -14.16 -16.10
CA GLN A 316 18.57 -13.22 -16.65
C GLN A 316 19.99 -13.75 -16.54
N GLN A 317 20.38 -14.32 -15.40
CA GLN A 317 21.70 -14.90 -15.18
C GLN A 317 21.96 -16.09 -16.10
N ALA A 318 20.95 -16.92 -16.38
CA ALA A 318 21.05 -18.08 -17.25
C ALA A 318 21.43 -17.75 -18.71
N ILE A 319 21.21 -16.51 -19.15
CA ILE A 319 21.62 -16.01 -20.48
C ILE A 319 22.76 -14.97 -20.41
N GLY A 320 23.50 -14.96 -19.30
CA GLY A 320 24.69 -14.11 -19.11
C GLY A 320 24.38 -12.64 -18.81
N ILE A 321 23.14 -12.28 -18.46
CA ILE A 321 22.80 -10.93 -18.03
C ILE A 321 23.00 -10.84 -16.53
N ARG A 322 23.82 -9.88 -16.07
CA ARG A 322 23.99 -9.60 -14.64
C ARG A 322 22.66 -9.15 -14.06
N ALA A 323 22.15 -9.89 -13.12
CA ALA A 323 20.94 -9.58 -12.37
C ALA A 323 21.22 -9.69 -10.88
N GLU A 324 20.85 -8.64 -10.15
CA GLU A 324 20.99 -8.56 -8.70
C GLU A 324 19.62 -8.34 -8.07
N ILE A 325 19.28 -9.16 -7.09
CA ILE A 325 18.09 -8.92 -6.28
C ILE A 325 18.42 -7.84 -5.27
N LYS A 326 17.51 -6.88 -5.18
CA LYS A 326 17.55 -5.78 -4.23
C LYS A 326 16.38 -5.90 -3.27
N ALA A 327 16.58 -5.42 -2.05
CA ALA A 327 15.56 -5.40 -1.02
C ALA A 327 15.26 -3.95 -0.62
N ALA A 328 13.98 -3.61 -0.53
CA ALA A 328 13.54 -2.32 0.00
C ALA A 328 13.05 -2.48 1.44
N PHE A 329 13.44 -1.57 2.30
CA PHE A 329 13.09 -1.51 3.72
C PHE A 329 12.54 -0.13 4.09
N PRO A 330 11.76 0.00 5.17
CA PRO A 330 11.53 1.30 5.77
C PRO A 330 12.87 1.90 6.20
N LYS A 331 12.98 3.23 6.14
CA LYS A 331 14.16 3.92 6.67
C LYS A 331 14.15 3.84 8.19
N THR A 332 15.28 3.46 8.75
CA THR A 332 15.52 3.36 10.19
C THR A 332 16.80 4.10 10.55
N GLU A 333 16.87 4.65 11.77
CA GLU A 333 18.10 5.23 12.33
C GLU A 333 19.07 4.09 12.70
N ASP A 334 18.59 3.06 13.39
CA ASP A 334 19.31 1.80 13.55
C ASP A 334 19.16 0.95 12.29
N LYS A 335 20.22 0.88 11.47
CA LYS A 335 20.24 0.13 10.21
C LYS A 335 19.87 -1.35 10.35
N ASP A 336 20.04 -1.94 11.53
CA ASP A 336 19.84 -3.38 11.81
C ASP A 336 18.48 -3.66 12.48
N ALA A 337 17.68 -2.62 12.81
CA ALA A 337 16.35 -2.79 13.40
C ALA A 337 15.32 -3.42 12.45
N ALA A 338 15.47 -3.17 11.15
CA ALA A 338 14.56 -3.71 10.13
C ALA A 338 15.15 -4.98 9.51
N GLY A 339 14.62 -6.14 9.91
CA GLY A 339 14.94 -7.44 9.36
C GLY A 339 14.01 -7.86 8.21
N LEU A 340 13.88 -9.18 7.96
CA LEU A 340 13.11 -9.72 6.82
C LEU A 340 11.62 -9.43 6.89
N ALA A 341 11.03 -9.33 8.09
CA ALA A 341 9.62 -8.97 8.27
C ALA A 341 9.31 -7.56 7.75
N ALA A 342 10.30 -6.69 7.72
CA ALA A 342 10.18 -5.31 7.27
C ALA A 342 10.51 -5.12 5.77
N VAL A 343 10.85 -6.20 5.04
CA VAL A 343 11.08 -6.12 3.60
C VAL A 343 9.78 -5.73 2.90
N SER A 344 9.75 -4.53 2.34
CA SER A 344 8.61 -4.01 1.60
C SER A 344 8.56 -4.47 0.14
N GLY A 345 9.63 -5.09 -0.37
CA GLY A 345 9.71 -5.71 -1.69
C GLY A 345 11.10 -6.25 -1.99
N LEU A 346 11.13 -7.38 -2.72
CA LEU A 346 12.32 -7.91 -3.38
C LEU A 346 12.16 -7.69 -4.89
N PHE A 347 13.16 -7.16 -5.56
CA PHE A 347 13.06 -6.81 -6.98
C PHE A 347 14.40 -6.87 -7.72
N VAL A 348 14.34 -7.10 -9.01
CA VAL A 348 15.48 -7.06 -9.94
C VAL A 348 15.45 -5.77 -10.75
N THR A 349 14.29 -5.40 -11.26
CA THR A 349 14.08 -4.18 -12.04
C THR A 349 13.87 -2.98 -11.11
N ASN A 350 14.28 -1.80 -11.53
CA ASN A 350 14.20 -0.58 -10.71
C ASN A 350 12.85 0.16 -10.85
N LYS A 351 11.93 -0.37 -11.69
CA LYS A 351 10.66 0.29 -11.99
C LYS A 351 9.81 0.50 -10.73
N GLY A 352 9.41 1.74 -10.50
CA GLY A 352 8.59 2.14 -9.34
C GLY A 352 9.35 2.30 -8.02
N ILE A 353 10.50 1.63 -7.85
CA ILE A 353 11.31 1.75 -6.62
C ILE A 353 12.28 2.92 -6.72
N ALA A 354 12.84 3.19 -7.90
CA ALA A 354 13.72 4.34 -8.12
C ALA A 354 13.05 5.67 -7.73
N ASP A 355 11.74 5.76 -7.96
CA ASP A 355 10.97 6.96 -7.66
C ASP A 355 10.75 7.20 -6.16
N ILE A 356 10.72 6.13 -5.37
CA ILE A 356 10.42 6.19 -3.93
C ILE A 356 11.64 5.96 -3.04
N GLN A 357 12.84 5.76 -3.60
CA GLN A 357 14.07 5.53 -2.82
C GLN A 357 14.43 6.64 -1.83
N ASN A 358 13.85 7.83 -1.98
CA ASN A 358 14.00 8.88 -0.97
C ASN A 358 13.28 8.55 0.36
N PHE A 359 12.32 7.61 0.33
CA PHE A 359 11.46 7.23 1.47
C PHE A 359 11.75 5.83 1.99
N VAL A 360 12.46 5.02 1.21
CA VAL A 360 12.88 3.66 1.58
C VAL A 360 14.39 3.52 1.49
N SER A 361 14.94 2.60 2.27
CA SER A 361 16.32 2.15 2.15
C SER A 361 16.36 0.99 1.17
N VAL A 362 17.19 1.09 0.12
CA VAL A 362 17.39 0.02 -0.86
C VAL A 362 18.79 -0.54 -0.68
N VAL A 363 18.88 -1.85 -0.56
CA VAL A 363 20.16 -2.55 -0.38
C VAL A 363 20.23 -3.78 -1.30
N ASP A 364 21.45 -4.24 -1.60
CA ASP A 364 21.66 -5.57 -2.17
C ASP A 364 21.52 -6.67 -1.09
N LEU A 365 21.65 -7.93 -1.48
CA LEU A 365 21.57 -9.06 -0.55
C LEU A 365 22.80 -9.22 0.36
N ASN A 366 23.79 -8.31 0.29
CA ASN A 366 24.88 -8.17 1.25
C ASN A 366 24.68 -6.95 2.16
N ALA A 367 23.47 -6.37 2.17
CA ALA A 367 23.10 -5.16 2.89
C ALA A 367 23.89 -3.90 2.47
N GLN A 368 24.50 -3.90 1.27
CA GLN A 368 25.16 -2.70 0.78
C GLN A 368 24.14 -1.74 0.19
N PRO A 369 24.15 -0.46 0.59
CA PRO A 369 23.24 0.55 0.07
C PRO A 369 23.34 0.68 -1.45
N ILE A 370 22.20 0.73 -2.11
CA ILE A 370 22.09 0.96 -3.55
C ILE A 370 21.35 2.27 -3.80
N ILE A 371 21.96 3.13 -4.61
CA ILE A 371 21.29 4.31 -5.14
C ILE A 371 20.85 3.97 -6.56
N LEU A 372 19.54 4.01 -6.77
CA LEU A 372 18.94 3.75 -8.07
C LEU A 372 18.94 5.05 -8.90
N GLU A 373 19.15 4.94 -10.19
CA GLU A 373 18.97 6.06 -11.09
C GLU A 373 17.51 6.53 -11.08
N LYS A 374 17.31 7.85 -11.00
CA LYS A 374 15.95 8.42 -11.08
C LYS A 374 15.40 8.22 -12.48
N VAL A 375 14.18 7.72 -12.54
CA VAL A 375 13.45 7.60 -13.80
C VAL A 375 12.79 8.93 -14.12
N SER A 376 12.94 9.40 -15.36
CA SER A 376 12.25 10.58 -15.84
C SER A 376 10.83 10.22 -16.24
N HIS A 377 9.85 10.88 -15.65
CA HIS A 377 8.43 10.73 -15.97
C HIS A 377 7.90 11.94 -16.74
N VAL A 378 8.68 12.39 -17.72
CA VAL A 378 8.26 13.46 -18.62
C VAL A 378 7.39 12.87 -19.73
N VAL A 379 6.17 13.36 -19.82
CA VAL A 379 5.24 13.01 -20.90
C VAL A 379 5.05 14.25 -21.78
N SER A 380 5.31 14.12 -23.08
CA SER A 380 5.00 15.15 -24.06
C SER A 380 4.26 14.52 -25.23
N ARG A 381 3.04 14.99 -25.51
CA ARG A 381 2.19 14.48 -26.61
C ARG A 381 1.56 15.60 -27.39
N THR A 382 1.44 15.38 -28.71
CA THR A 382 0.70 16.25 -29.60
C THR A 382 -0.32 15.41 -30.34
N ASP A 383 -1.60 15.78 -30.22
CA ASP A 383 -2.71 15.17 -30.93
C ASP A 383 -3.32 16.18 -31.91
N THR A 384 -3.47 15.75 -33.18
CA THR A 384 -4.19 16.53 -34.18
C THR A 384 -5.60 15.97 -34.32
N LEU A 385 -6.59 16.80 -34.06
CA LEU A 385 -7.99 16.46 -34.04
C LEU A 385 -8.72 17.25 -35.17
N ARG A 386 -9.84 16.76 -35.64
CA ARG A 386 -10.64 17.41 -36.66
C ARG A 386 -12.09 17.55 -36.20
N VAL A 387 -12.64 18.74 -36.31
CA VAL A 387 -14.04 19.03 -36.03
C VAL A 387 -14.77 19.28 -37.35
N SER A 388 -15.81 18.49 -37.59
CA SER A 388 -16.67 18.55 -38.76
C SER A 388 -18.14 18.40 -38.36
N ASP A 389 -19.03 18.47 -39.33
CA ASP A 389 -20.46 18.17 -39.16
C ASP A 389 -20.75 16.71 -38.78
N LYS A 390 -19.74 15.82 -38.87
CA LYS A 390 -19.82 14.40 -38.53
C LYS A 390 -19.16 14.04 -37.18
N THR A 391 -18.44 14.97 -36.56
CA THR A 391 -17.70 14.72 -35.31
C THR A 391 -18.39 15.34 -34.10
N GLY A 392 -18.09 14.79 -32.92
CA GLY A 392 -18.64 15.24 -31.63
C GLY A 392 -20.09 14.82 -31.38
N LYS A 393 -20.56 15.05 -30.16
CA LYS A 393 -21.94 14.76 -29.75
C LYS A 393 -22.89 15.88 -30.21
N VAL A 394 -23.92 15.50 -30.94
CA VAL A 394 -24.97 16.45 -31.37
C VAL A 394 -25.77 16.91 -30.16
N LEU A 395 -25.97 18.21 -30.08
CA LEU A 395 -26.87 18.87 -29.14
C LEU A 395 -28.05 19.49 -29.94
N ALA A 396 -28.90 20.28 -29.29
CA ALA A 396 -29.97 20.99 -29.96
C ALA A 396 -29.44 22.11 -30.89
N ASP A 397 -30.24 22.54 -31.86
CA ASP A 397 -30.04 23.74 -32.71
C ASP A 397 -28.71 23.81 -33.48
N GLY A 398 -28.21 22.67 -33.95
CA GLY A 398 -26.97 22.60 -34.73
C GLY A 398 -25.69 22.72 -33.90
N TYR A 399 -25.80 22.72 -32.59
CA TYR A 399 -24.64 22.69 -31.71
C TYR A 399 -24.07 21.28 -31.59
N ARG A 400 -22.73 21.17 -31.46
CA ARG A 400 -21.99 19.95 -31.26
C ARG A 400 -20.96 20.12 -30.15
N LYS A 401 -20.96 19.19 -29.19
CA LYS A 401 -19.95 19.08 -28.14
C LYS A 401 -18.83 18.18 -28.60
N PHE A 402 -17.61 18.64 -28.49
CA PHE A 402 -16.39 17.89 -28.75
C PHE A 402 -15.54 17.83 -27.49
N ASP A 403 -15.30 16.65 -26.99
CA ASP A 403 -14.46 16.47 -25.80
C ASP A 403 -13.02 16.16 -26.24
N LEU A 404 -12.05 16.87 -25.66
CA LEU A 404 -10.64 16.54 -25.87
C LEU A 404 -10.35 15.14 -25.36
N PRO A 405 -9.51 14.36 -26.05
CA PRO A 405 -9.07 13.06 -25.54
C PRO A 405 -8.42 13.22 -24.16
N GLN A 406 -8.68 12.25 -23.31
CA GLN A 406 -7.97 12.20 -22.03
C GLN A 406 -6.46 12.09 -22.26
N ALA A 407 -5.70 12.76 -21.41
CA ALA A 407 -4.26 12.65 -21.38
C ALA A 407 -3.85 11.17 -21.18
N ARG A 408 -3.16 10.57 -22.16
CA ARG A 408 -2.78 9.17 -22.14
C ARG A 408 -1.29 9.03 -21.83
N GLY A 409 -0.96 8.06 -20.97
CA GLY A 409 0.41 7.71 -20.61
C GLY A 409 1.04 8.58 -19.53
N GLY A 410 0.28 9.52 -18.94
CA GLY A 410 0.70 10.33 -17.82
C GLY A 410 -0.13 10.07 -16.56
N TRP A 411 0.01 10.95 -15.57
CA TRP A 411 -0.67 10.85 -14.26
C TRP A 411 -2.19 10.78 -14.38
N ALA A 412 -2.78 11.56 -15.29
CA ALA A 412 -4.23 11.58 -15.51
C ALA A 412 -4.78 10.25 -16.09
N SER A 413 -3.93 9.46 -16.75
CA SER A 413 -4.32 8.14 -17.28
C SER A 413 -4.08 7.02 -16.26
N TYR A 414 -3.34 7.32 -15.22
CA TYR A 414 -2.84 6.32 -14.29
C TYR A 414 -3.96 5.65 -13.51
N ASP A 415 -5.09 6.36 -13.28
CA ASP A 415 -6.15 5.72 -12.52
C ASP A 415 -7.50 6.44 -12.64
N GLY A 416 -8.53 5.73 -13.10
CA GLY A 416 -9.93 6.16 -12.92
C GLY A 416 -10.33 6.39 -11.45
N ARG A 417 -9.47 6.05 -10.49
CA ARG A 417 -9.60 6.33 -9.06
C ARG A 417 -9.32 7.77 -8.68
N VAL A 418 -8.62 8.54 -9.51
CA VAL A 418 -8.37 9.97 -9.24
C VAL A 418 -9.65 10.81 -9.37
N THR A 419 -10.70 10.28 -10.02
CA THR A 419 -12.02 10.92 -10.10
C THR A 419 -12.77 10.99 -8.77
N ALA A 420 -12.32 10.27 -7.76
CA ALA A 420 -12.90 10.24 -6.41
C ALA A 420 -11.99 10.89 -5.35
N LEU A 421 -11.28 11.95 -5.70
CA LEU A 421 -10.47 12.70 -4.73
C LEU A 421 -11.34 13.26 -3.61
N ASN A 422 -11.06 12.85 -2.39
CA ASN A 422 -11.61 13.52 -1.22
C ASN A 422 -11.04 14.95 -1.12
N THR A 423 -11.84 15.90 -0.65
CA THR A 423 -11.41 17.30 -0.48
C THR A 423 -10.36 17.46 0.64
N THR A 424 -10.31 16.52 1.56
CA THR A 424 -9.37 16.48 2.69
C THR A 424 -8.71 15.11 2.80
N ARG A 425 -7.51 15.08 3.34
CA ARG A 425 -6.78 13.84 3.62
C ARG A 425 -6.09 13.94 4.99
N PRO A 426 -6.33 12.98 5.89
CA PRO A 426 -5.77 13.03 7.25
C PRO A 426 -4.33 12.50 7.34
N VAL A 427 -3.80 11.85 6.29
CA VAL A 427 -2.44 11.29 6.23
C VAL A 427 -1.68 11.79 5.02
N ASN A 428 -0.36 11.68 5.07
CA ASN A 428 0.50 12.00 3.93
C ASN A 428 0.09 11.20 2.69
N LEU A 429 0.15 11.84 1.53
CA LEU A 429 0.06 11.19 0.23
C LEU A 429 1.46 11.08 -0.36
N LEU A 430 1.91 9.86 -0.58
CA LEU A 430 3.15 9.61 -1.31
C LEU A 430 2.81 9.29 -2.76
N LEU A 431 3.22 10.17 -3.68
CA LEU A 431 3.10 9.94 -5.11
C LEU A 431 4.15 8.93 -5.55
N ARG A 432 3.80 8.03 -6.47
CA ARG A 432 4.76 7.05 -7.00
C ARG A 432 5.90 7.72 -7.77
N TYR A 433 5.60 8.80 -8.47
CA TYR A 433 6.57 9.64 -9.18
C TYR A 433 6.10 11.09 -9.23
N LEU A 434 6.96 11.99 -9.68
CA LEU A 434 6.61 13.40 -9.90
C LEU A 434 6.15 13.58 -11.35
N PRO A 435 4.87 13.88 -11.60
CA PRO A 435 4.38 14.22 -12.94
C PRO A 435 5.07 15.47 -13.50
N ASP A 436 5.50 15.37 -14.76
CA ASP A 436 5.93 16.49 -15.60
C ASP A 436 5.35 16.24 -17.00
N GLU A 437 4.17 16.78 -17.25
CA GLU A 437 3.32 16.41 -18.38
C GLU A 437 2.96 17.60 -19.22
N ALA A 438 3.04 17.44 -20.55
CA ALA A 438 2.66 18.42 -21.54
C ALA A 438 1.82 17.78 -22.65
N TYR A 439 0.64 18.31 -22.89
CA TYR A 439 -0.26 17.87 -23.95
C TYR A 439 -0.61 19.04 -24.86
N THR A 440 -0.45 18.84 -26.16
CA THR A 440 -0.82 19.79 -27.20
C THR A 440 -1.94 19.19 -28.03
N TYR A 441 -3.06 19.88 -28.13
CA TYR A 441 -4.16 19.51 -29.01
C TYR A 441 -4.27 20.54 -30.12
N ILE A 442 -4.13 20.10 -31.37
CA ILE A 442 -4.34 20.90 -32.56
C ILE A 442 -5.70 20.52 -33.16
N VAL A 443 -6.71 21.31 -32.88
CA VAL A 443 -8.08 21.07 -33.33
C VAL A 443 -8.28 21.84 -34.63
N LYS A 444 -8.31 21.15 -35.77
CA LYS A 444 -8.62 21.70 -37.10
C LYS A 444 -10.13 21.80 -37.25
N ILE A 445 -10.60 22.94 -37.74
CA ILE A 445 -12.03 23.27 -37.91
C ILE A 445 -12.38 23.25 -39.39
N ASP A 446 -13.31 22.40 -39.78
CA ASP A 446 -13.76 22.31 -41.14
C ASP A 446 -14.57 23.56 -41.54
N ALA A 447 -14.53 23.89 -42.83
CA ALA A 447 -15.39 24.94 -43.40
C ALA A 447 -16.87 24.64 -43.07
N GLY A 448 -17.61 25.68 -42.64
CA GLY A 448 -18.99 25.53 -42.21
C GLY A 448 -19.19 25.22 -40.73
N MET A 449 -18.09 25.09 -39.96
CA MET A 449 -18.15 24.96 -38.50
C MET A 449 -17.60 26.22 -37.82
N LYS A 450 -18.27 26.69 -36.77
CA LYS A 450 -17.84 27.83 -35.96
C LYS A 450 -17.66 27.42 -34.52
N SER A 451 -16.53 27.75 -33.91
CA SER A 451 -16.31 27.53 -32.48
C SER A 451 -17.10 28.54 -31.65
N VAL A 452 -17.86 28.06 -30.68
CA VAL A 452 -18.70 28.85 -29.78
C VAL A 452 -18.09 28.94 -28.40
N VAL A 453 -17.70 27.76 -27.83
CA VAL A 453 -17.02 27.68 -26.54
C VAL A 453 -15.72 26.92 -26.72
N VAL A 454 -14.66 27.46 -26.18
CA VAL A 454 -13.34 26.84 -26.09
C VAL A 454 -12.84 26.93 -24.64
N PRO A 455 -11.95 26.04 -24.19
CA PRO A 455 -11.30 26.20 -22.90
C PRO A 455 -10.67 27.59 -22.74
N THR A 456 -10.63 28.10 -21.54
CA THR A 456 -10.02 29.41 -21.24
C THR A 456 -8.58 29.21 -20.74
N ASN A 457 -7.77 30.25 -20.97
CA ASN A 457 -6.44 30.27 -20.36
C ASN A 457 -6.56 30.21 -18.84
N LYS A 458 -5.80 29.31 -18.22
CA LYS A 458 -5.84 29.08 -16.79
C LYS A 458 -4.45 28.72 -16.28
N LYS A 459 -4.06 29.31 -15.17
CA LYS A 459 -2.83 28.93 -14.45
C LYS A 459 -3.13 28.80 -12.98
N ILE A 460 -2.75 27.68 -12.40
CA ILE A 460 -2.76 27.46 -10.97
C ILE A 460 -1.33 27.10 -10.57
N GLU A 461 -0.75 27.88 -9.68
CA GLU A 461 0.56 27.62 -9.10
C GLU A 461 0.47 27.71 -7.58
N ASN A 462 1.06 26.72 -6.90
CA ASN A 462 1.13 26.67 -5.45
C ASN A 462 2.37 25.91 -4.98
N ALA A 463 2.49 25.67 -3.68
CA ALA A 463 3.63 24.97 -3.08
C ALA A 463 3.81 23.54 -3.60
N VAL A 464 2.74 22.89 -4.09
CA VAL A 464 2.74 21.49 -4.52
C VAL A 464 3.08 21.37 -6.00
N GLY A 465 2.69 22.32 -6.84
CA GLY A 465 2.91 22.21 -8.27
C GLY A 465 2.35 23.38 -9.08
N ILE A 466 2.39 23.19 -10.39
CA ILE A 466 1.88 24.14 -11.39
C ILE A 466 1.03 23.37 -12.39
N MET A 467 -0.15 23.91 -12.72
CA MET A 467 -0.99 23.49 -13.82
C MET A 467 -1.28 24.71 -14.70
N GLU A 468 -1.15 24.55 -16.01
CA GLU A 468 -1.42 25.62 -16.95
C GLU A 468 -2.18 25.10 -18.18
N VAL A 469 -3.17 25.87 -18.61
CA VAL A 469 -3.88 25.70 -19.88
C VAL A 469 -3.75 27.00 -20.67
N THR A 470 -3.21 26.91 -21.88
CA THR A 470 -3.11 28.03 -22.80
C THR A 470 -3.85 27.71 -24.11
N VAL A 471 -4.69 28.59 -24.55
CA VAL A 471 -5.52 28.43 -25.77
C VAL A 471 -5.18 29.51 -26.76
N LYS A 472 -4.84 29.10 -27.99
CA LYS A 472 -4.66 29.97 -29.13
C LYS A 472 -5.74 29.65 -30.15
N LYS A 473 -6.55 30.62 -30.52
CA LYS A 473 -7.68 30.49 -31.45
C LYS A 473 -7.39 31.21 -32.75
N ALA A 474 -7.52 30.50 -33.88
CA ALA A 474 -7.57 31.02 -35.22
C ALA A 474 -8.90 30.62 -35.86
N GLU A 475 -9.19 31.06 -37.06
CA GLU A 475 -10.46 30.82 -37.76
C GLU A 475 -10.63 29.32 -38.10
N ASP A 476 -9.56 28.68 -38.56
CA ASP A 476 -9.50 27.30 -39.04
C ASP A 476 -8.94 26.31 -38.03
N LYS A 477 -8.43 26.80 -36.89
CA LYS A 477 -7.83 25.94 -35.87
C LYS A 477 -7.85 26.50 -34.46
N ILE A 478 -7.82 25.60 -33.47
CA ILE A 478 -7.60 25.92 -32.08
C ILE A 478 -6.41 25.10 -31.60
N GLU A 479 -5.45 25.75 -30.97
CA GLU A 479 -4.33 25.08 -30.30
C GLU A 479 -4.50 25.19 -28.79
N ILE A 480 -4.49 24.04 -28.11
CA ILE A 480 -4.68 23.98 -26.67
C ILE A 480 -3.44 23.30 -26.08
N PHE A 481 -2.72 24.02 -25.22
CA PHE A 481 -1.55 23.54 -24.51
C PHE A 481 -1.93 23.32 -23.05
N ARG A 482 -1.70 22.13 -22.54
CA ARG A 482 -1.95 21.78 -21.15
C ARG A 482 -0.69 21.22 -20.53
N THR A 483 -0.30 21.76 -19.40
CA THR A 483 0.87 21.27 -18.63
C THR A 483 0.51 21.04 -17.18
N LEU A 484 1.08 19.99 -16.60
CA LEU A 484 1.02 19.67 -15.17
C LEU A 484 2.42 19.29 -14.69
N LYS A 485 2.94 20.01 -13.71
CA LYS A 485 4.21 19.70 -13.07
C LYS A 485 4.07 19.77 -11.57
N LEU A 486 4.29 18.63 -10.90
CA LEU A 486 4.32 18.58 -9.44
C LEU A 486 5.77 18.78 -8.92
N LYS A 487 5.88 19.48 -7.80
CA LYS A 487 7.16 19.88 -7.18
C LYS A 487 7.53 18.97 -6.00
N LYS A 488 6.56 18.25 -5.46
CA LYS A 488 6.71 17.40 -4.25
C LYS A 488 6.12 16.03 -4.47
N GLN A 489 6.83 15.02 -4.03
CA GLN A 489 6.38 13.63 -4.05
C GLN A 489 5.60 13.27 -2.78
N LEU A 490 6.00 13.81 -1.63
CA LEU A 490 5.28 13.67 -0.37
C LEU A 490 4.41 14.90 -0.13
N ILE A 491 3.10 14.69 -0.07
CA ILE A 491 2.09 15.73 0.17
C ILE A 491 1.53 15.53 1.58
N THR A 492 1.76 16.48 2.46
CA THR A 492 1.23 16.42 3.83
C THR A 492 -0.27 16.75 3.88
N PRO A 493 -0.98 16.40 4.97
CA PRO A 493 -2.39 16.76 5.15
C PRO A 493 -2.66 18.26 5.00
N THR A 494 -1.74 19.12 5.42
CA THR A 494 -1.84 20.58 5.31
C THR A 494 -1.63 21.09 3.87
N GLU A 495 -0.89 20.35 3.06
CA GLU A 495 -0.64 20.65 1.64
C GLU A 495 -1.68 20.02 0.71
N TYR A 496 -2.43 19.03 1.21
CA TYR A 496 -3.37 18.27 0.41
C TYR A 496 -4.46 19.13 -0.27
N PRO A 497 -5.03 20.17 0.35
CA PRO A 497 -5.97 21.08 -0.35
C PRO A 497 -5.35 21.75 -1.57
N ALA A 498 -4.05 22.08 -1.54
CA ALA A 498 -3.34 22.65 -2.69
C ALA A 498 -3.16 21.63 -3.81
N TYR A 499 -2.83 20.36 -3.46
CA TYR A 499 -2.79 19.24 -4.40
C TYR A 499 -4.17 18.98 -5.02
N TYR A 500 -5.20 18.85 -4.17
CA TYR A 500 -6.58 18.65 -4.62
C TYR A 500 -7.01 19.70 -5.67
N ARG A 501 -6.73 20.97 -5.41
CA ARG A 501 -7.07 22.06 -6.31
C ARG A 501 -6.40 21.92 -7.69
N LEU A 502 -5.12 21.54 -7.73
CA LEU A 502 -4.41 21.29 -8.99
C LEU A 502 -5.03 20.11 -9.75
N MET A 503 -5.29 19.01 -9.05
CA MET A 503 -5.75 17.78 -9.67
C MET A 503 -7.22 17.87 -10.09
N ALA A 504 -8.07 18.50 -9.31
CA ALA A 504 -9.47 18.71 -9.67
C ALA A 504 -9.60 19.52 -10.97
N GLU A 505 -8.79 20.56 -11.12
CA GLU A 505 -8.76 21.36 -12.34
C GLU A 505 -8.11 20.63 -13.53
N TRP A 506 -7.05 19.88 -13.27
CA TRP A 506 -6.40 19.05 -14.30
C TRP A 506 -7.36 18.03 -14.90
N MET A 507 -8.23 17.47 -14.07
CA MET A 507 -9.17 16.41 -14.45
C MET A 507 -10.57 16.93 -14.80
N ASP A 508 -10.82 18.22 -14.70
CA ASP A 508 -12.13 18.78 -15.05
C ASP A 508 -12.49 18.48 -16.51
N THR A 509 -13.46 17.58 -16.69
CA THR A 509 -13.94 17.17 -18.01
C THR A 509 -14.70 18.29 -18.72
N ASN A 510 -15.33 19.20 -17.97
CA ASN A 510 -16.04 20.33 -18.56
C ASN A 510 -15.07 21.37 -19.10
N GLY A 511 -13.97 21.62 -18.40
CA GLY A 511 -12.88 22.48 -18.88
C GLY A 511 -12.14 21.94 -20.11
N ASN A 512 -12.40 20.67 -20.49
CA ASN A 512 -11.79 20.00 -21.64
C ASN A 512 -12.75 19.82 -22.82
N SER A 513 -13.90 20.47 -22.79
CA SER A 513 -14.91 20.40 -23.84
C SER A 513 -14.91 21.66 -24.71
N LEU A 514 -15.15 21.46 -26.00
CA LEU A 514 -15.35 22.52 -26.97
C LEU A 514 -16.80 22.45 -27.49
N LEU A 515 -17.39 23.61 -27.78
CA LEU A 515 -18.70 23.69 -28.39
C LEU A 515 -18.56 24.35 -29.76
N PHE A 516 -19.10 23.71 -30.75
CA PHE A 516 -19.15 24.20 -32.14
C PHE A 516 -20.59 24.30 -32.61
N GLN A 517 -20.82 25.17 -33.58
CA GLN A 517 -22.09 25.32 -34.28
C GLN A 517 -21.86 25.18 -35.77
N THR A 518 -22.72 24.45 -36.46
CA THR A 518 -22.76 24.46 -37.93
C THR A 518 -23.18 25.86 -38.42
N ALA A 519 -22.38 26.48 -39.30
CA ALA A 519 -22.77 27.70 -39.96
C ALA A 519 -24.03 27.41 -40.81
N LYS A 520 -25.08 28.20 -40.62
CA LYS A 520 -26.29 28.11 -41.41
C LYS A 520 -26.04 28.60 -42.83
#